data_cd153685c6b105bc310e2aef281f0bdb
#
_entry.id   cd153685c6b105bc310e2aef281f0bdb
#
_cell.length_a   1.000
_cell.length_b   1.000
_cell.length_c   1.000
_cell.angle_alpha   90.00
_cell.angle_beta   90.00
_cell.angle_gamma   90.00
#
_symmetry.space_group_name_H-M   'P 1'
#
loop_
_entity.id
_entity.type
_entity.pdbx_description
1 polymer ?
#
loop_
_entity_poly.entity_id
_entity_poly.type
_entity_poly.pdbx_seq_one_letter_code
_entity_poly.pdbx_strand_id
1 'polypeptide(L)'
;MANKILTFPDASVLIYAAIKPTANTFARRMRALQLFNDPDREFVASEFLRLEVLPIAKFFGKKREIQFYETFFAGVSHWADDAALIAPALALASQHGLGALDALHICAADRLGAEFVSAEKPTKPIYRAYSNISSIY
;
A
#
# COMPACT_ATOMS: atom_id res chain seq x y z
N MET A 1 -11.25 12.50 21.58
CA MET A 1 -11.41 11.99 20.20
C MET A 1 -10.60 10.73 20.02
N ALA A 2 -11.17 9.73 19.39
CA ALA A 2 -10.44 8.51 19.09
C ALA A 2 -9.37 8.82 18.02
N ASN A 3 -8.16 8.31 18.21
CA ASN A 3 -7.11 8.39 17.21
C ASN A 3 -7.44 7.43 16.06
N LYS A 4 -7.24 7.90 14.84
CA LYS A 4 -7.41 7.05 13.66
C LYS A 4 -6.22 6.11 13.49
N ILE A 5 -6.45 4.98 12.86
CA ILE A 5 -5.41 4.01 12.54
C ILE A 5 -4.67 4.50 11.30
N LEU A 6 -3.40 4.86 11.45
CA LEU A 6 -2.56 5.20 10.30
C LEU A 6 -2.35 3.94 9.48
N THR A 7 -2.66 4.01 8.19
CA THR A 7 -2.68 2.86 7.29
C THR A 7 -1.90 3.14 6.02
N PHE A 8 -0.93 2.29 5.72
CA PHE A 8 -0.19 2.30 4.47
C PHE A 8 -0.67 1.12 3.61
N PRO A 9 -1.46 1.38 2.56
CA PRO A 9 -1.90 0.29 1.69
C PRO A 9 -0.79 -0.03 0.68
N ASP A 10 -0.50 -1.32 0.52
CA ASP A 10 0.38 -1.80 -0.54
C ASP A 10 -0.25 -1.53 -1.91
N ALA A 11 0.58 -1.49 -2.95
CA ALA A 11 0.11 -1.34 -4.33
C ALA A 11 -0.96 -2.35 -4.69
N SER A 12 -0.82 -3.60 -4.25
CA SER A 12 -1.80 -4.66 -4.50
C SER A 12 -3.20 -4.30 -4.01
N VAL A 13 -3.30 -3.67 -2.84
CA VAL A 13 -4.59 -3.25 -2.26
C VAL A 13 -5.23 -2.15 -3.10
N LEU A 14 -4.43 -1.16 -3.50
CA LEU A 14 -4.90 -0.09 -4.39
C LEU A 14 -5.38 -0.64 -5.72
N ILE A 15 -4.63 -1.58 -6.29
CA ILE A 15 -4.97 -2.17 -7.58
C ILE A 15 -6.28 -2.95 -7.49
N TYR A 16 -6.47 -3.81 -6.48
CA TYR A 16 -7.73 -4.54 -6.33
C TYR A 16 -8.93 -3.60 -6.17
N ALA A 17 -8.76 -2.48 -5.47
CA ALA A 17 -9.83 -1.50 -5.32
C ALA A 17 -10.15 -0.76 -6.62
N ALA A 18 -9.14 -0.52 -7.46
CA ALA A 18 -9.27 0.32 -8.65
C ALA A 18 -9.75 -0.44 -9.90
N ILE A 19 -9.32 -1.71 -10.07
CA ILE A 19 -9.60 -2.46 -11.30
C ILE A 19 -10.97 -3.13 -11.23
N LYS A 20 -11.53 -3.43 -12.43
CA LYS A 20 -12.78 -4.15 -12.54
C LYS A 20 -12.63 -5.57 -11.98
N PRO A 21 -13.52 -6.04 -11.09
CA PRO A 21 -13.37 -7.36 -10.49
C PRO A 21 -13.72 -8.47 -11.48
N THR A 22 -13.08 -9.63 -11.29
CA THR A 22 -13.47 -10.91 -11.86
C THR A 22 -14.08 -11.78 -10.76
N ALA A 23 -14.59 -12.97 -11.13
CA ALA A 23 -15.10 -13.90 -10.14
C ALA A 23 -14.05 -14.26 -9.07
N ASN A 24 -12.78 -14.39 -9.49
CA ASN A 24 -11.68 -14.77 -8.60
C ASN A 24 -11.18 -13.61 -7.72
N THR A 25 -11.42 -12.36 -8.09
CA THR A 25 -10.91 -11.20 -7.38
C THR A 25 -11.97 -10.40 -6.63
N PHE A 26 -13.24 -10.80 -6.77
CA PHE A 26 -14.36 -10.02 -6.21
C PHE A 26 -14.25 -9.88 -4.69
N ALA A 27 -13.95 -10.94 -3.97
CA ALA A 27 -13.87 -10.90 -2.52
C ALA A 27 -12.73 -9.99 -2.04
N ARG A 28 -11.57 -10.04 -2.71
CA ARG A 28 -10.43 -9.16 -2.38
C ARG A 28 -10.76 -7.71 -2.67
N ARG A 29 -11.44 -7.44 -3.78
CA ARG A 29 -11.90 -6.10 -4.09
C ARG A 29 -12.82 -5.55 -3.00
N MET A 30 -13.77 -6.37 -2.54
CA MET A 30 -14.68 -5.95 -1.48
C MET A 30 -13.93 -5.62 -0.20
N ARG A 31 -12.95 -6.45 0.17
CA ARG A 31 -12.12 -6.18 1.35
C ARG A 31 -11.26 -4.93 1.18
N ALA A 32 -10.72 -4.69 -0.02
CA ALA A 32 -9.98 -3.47 -0.31
C ALA A 32 -10.88 -2.23 -0.19
N LEU A 33 -12.08 -2.28 -0.75
CA LEU A 33 -13.03 -1.16 -0.66
C LEU A 33 -13.46 -0.91 0.79
N GLN A 34 -13.66 -1.95 1.59
CA GLN A 34 -13.97 -1.81 3.01
C GLN A 34 -12.84 -1.09 3.75
N LEU A 35 -11.59 -1.40 3.42
CA LEU A 35 -10.44 -0.72 4.00
C LEU A 35 -10.48 0.78 3.70
N PHE A 36 -10.66 1.16 2.44
CA PHE A 36 -10.67 2.57 2.04
C PHE A 36 -11.89 3.34 2.55
N ASN A 37 -13.00 2.65 2.83
CA ASN A 37 -14.21 3.25 3.36
C ASN A 37 -14.30 3.21 4.88
N ASP A 38 -13.28 2.69 5.56
CA ASP A 38 -13.26 2.63 7.03
C ASP A 38 -13.02 4.03 7.61
N PRO A 39 -14.00 4.59 8.35
CA PRO A 39 -13.87 5.94 8.89
C PRO A 39 -12.83 6.06 10.01
N ASP A 40 -12.39 4.93 10.57
CA ASP A 40 -11.39 4.90 11.65
C ASP A 40 -9.96 4.90 11.12
N ARG A 41 -9.78 4.96 9.79
CA ARG A 41 -8.45 4.92 9.18
C ARG A 41 -8.08 6.25 8.54
N GLU A 42 -6.80 6.55 8.63
CA GLU A 42 -6.17 7.69 7.98
C GLU A 42 -5.02 7.14 7.14
N PHE A 43 -4.98 7.51 5.86
CA PHE A 43 -4.05 6.90 4.93
C PHE A 43 -2.78 7.69 4.78
N VAL A 44 -1.65 6.97 4.74
CA VAL A 44 -0.31 7.51 4.55
C VAL A 44 0.35 6.82 3.35
N ALA A 45 1.37 7.43 2.78
CA ALA A 45 2.01 6.93 1.57
C ALA A 45 3.45 7.41 1.44
N SER A 46 4.10 6.93 0.37
CA SER A 46 5.38 7.44 -0.11
C SER A 46 5.28 7.72 -1.61
N GLU A 47 6.22 8.51 -2.12
CA GLU A 47 6.32 8.74 -3.57
C GLU A 47 6.63 7.45 -4.33
N PHE A 48 7.29 6.48 -3.68
CA PHE A 48 7.55 5.17 -4.29
C PHE A 48 6.26 4.41 -4.57
N LEU A 49 5.26 4.53 -3.69
CA LEU A 49 3.94 3.93 -3.92
C LEU A 49 3.26 4.57 -5.13
N ARG A 50 3.30 5.90 -5.20
CA ARG A 50 2.73 6.62 -6.34
C ARG A 50 3.43 6.25 -7.64
N LEU A 51 4.75 6.13 -7.61
CA LEU A 51 5.56 5.72 -8.76
C LEU A 51 5.23 4.30 -9.20
N GLU A 52 4.85 3.43 -8.30
CA GLU A 52 4.50 2.05 -8.66
C GLU A 52 3.17 1.94 -9.40
N VAL A 53 2.14 2.67 -8.98
CA VAL A 53 0.78 2.46 -9.49
C VAL A 53 0.36 3.45 -10.59
N LEU A 54 0.76 4.71 -10.48
CA LEU A 54 0.20 5.76 -11.33
C LEU A 54 0.77 5.78 -12.75
N PRO A 55 2.09 5.68 -12.97
CA PRO A 55 2.64 5.75 -14.33
C PRO A 55 2.13 4.66 -15.27
N ILE A 56 1.99 3.43 -14.80
CA ILE A 56 1.49 2.30 -15.58
C ILE A 56 0.04 2.55 -16.03
N ALA A 57 -0.80 3.01 -15.10
CA ALA A 57 -2.18 3.34 -15.41
C ALA A 57 -2.27 4.47 -16.45
N LYS A 58 -1.43 5.49 -16.31
CA LYS A 58 -1.37 6.59 -17.27
C LYS A 58 -0.89 6.14 -18.64
N PHE A 59 0.14 5.29 -18.69
CA PHE A 59 0.67 4.78 -19.96
C PHE A 59 -0.40 4.04 -20.77
N PHE A 60 -1.21 3.21 -20.10
CA PHE A 60 -2.27 2.44 -20.74
C PHE A 60 -3.60 3.19 -20.84
N GLY A 61 -3.67 4.46 -20.41
CA GLY A 61 -4.87 5.27 -20.50
C GLY A 61 -6.06 4.74 -19.69
N LYS A 62 -5.79 4.12 -18.55
CA LYS A 62 -6.80 3.52 -17.68
C LYS A 62 -7.47 4.58 -16.81
N LYS A 63 -8.44 5.31 -17.36
CA LYS A 63 -9.02 6.51 -16.75
C LYS A 63 -9.60 6.28 -15.35
N ARG A 64 -10.30 5.16 -15.13
CA ARG A 64 -10.91 4.86 -13.82
C ARG A 64 -9.85 4.57 -12.76
N GLU A 65 -8.81 3.82 -13.14
CA GLU A 65 -7.68 3.54 -12.25
C GLU A 65 -6.93 4.82 -11.92
N ILE A 66 -6.63 5.64 -12.91
CA ILE A 66 -5.96 6.94 -12.72
C ILE A 66 -6.75 7.80 -11.73
N GLN A 67 -8.06 7.92 -11.94
CA GLN A 67 -8.91 8.71 -11.06
C GLN A 67 -8.91 8.19 -9.63
N PHE A 68 -8.99 6.88 -9.46
CA PHE A 68 -8.96 6.26 -8.13
C PHE A 68 -7.63 6.55 -7.42
N TYR A 69 -6.50 6.34 -8.11
CA TYR A 69 -5.18 6.57 -7.53
C TYR A 69 -4.96 8.04 -7.19
N GLU A 70 -5.32 8.94 -8.10
CA GLU A 70 -5.15 10.38 -7.84
C GLU A 70 -6.01 10.84 -6.66
N THR A 71 -7.24 10.34 -6.55
CA THR A 71 -8.12 10.63 -5.42
C THR A 71 -7.50 10.11 -4.11
N PHE A 72 -6.99 8.89 -4.13
CA PHE A 72 -6.32 8.31 -2.96
C PHE A 72 -5.14 9.19 -2.52
N PHE A 73 -4.23 9.52 -3.44
CA PHE A 73 -3.04 10.30 -3.09
C PHE A 73 -3.37 11.72 -2.64
N ALA A 74 -4.42 12.31 -3.19
CA ALA A 74 -4.88 13.63 -2.75
C ALA A 74 -5.38 13.62 -1.30
N GLY A 75 -5.87 12.47 -0.82
CA GLY A 75 -6.36 12.31 0.55
C GLY A 75 -5.33 11.82 1.56
N VAL A 76 -4.10 11.59 1.12
CA VAL A 76 -3.03 11.12 2.02
C VAL A 76 -2.68 12.20 3.03
N SER A 77 -2.68 11.83 4.33
CA SER A 77 -2.45 12.78 5.41
C SER A 77 -0.98 12.99 5.72
N HIS A 78 -0.15 11.96 5.56
CA HIS A 78 1.28 12.03 5.84
C HIS A 78 2.07 11.28 4.77
N TRP A 79 3.14 11.90 4.30
CA TRP A 79 4.06 11.32 3.32
C TRP A 79 5.39 10.99 3.98
N ALA A 80 5.95 9.82 3.69
CA ALA A 80 7.28 9.46 4.16
C ALA A 80 8.35 10.27 3.43
N ASP A 81 9.46 10.53 4.11
CA ASP A 81 10.64 11.14 3.47
C ASP A 81 11.35 10.06 2.64
N ASP A 82 11.24 10.15 1.32
CA ASP A 82 11.74 9.13 0.38
C ASP A 82 13.24 8.90 0.53
N ALA A 83 14.04 9.95 0.69
CA ALA A 83 15.48 9.84 0.82
C ALA A 83 15.88 9.02 2.05
N ALA A 84 15.11 9.12 3.13
CA ALA A 84 15.38 8.40 4.37
C ALA A 84 15.03 6.91 4.30
N LEU A 85 14.32 6.46 3.26
CA LEU A 85 13.88 5.07 3.15
C LEU A 85 14.93 4.15 2.53
N ILE A 86 15.87 4.68 1.75
CA ILE A 86 16.76 3.88 0.91
C ILE A 86 17.65 2.96 1.76
N ALA A 87 18.35 3.52 2.74
CA ALA A 87 19.27 2.73 3.57
C ALA A 87 18.55 1.66 4.41
N PRO A 88 17.47 1.96 5.14
CA PRO A 88 16.75 0.91 5.87
C PRO A 88 16.10 -0.11 4.94
N ALA A 89 15.64 0.29 3.75
CA ALA A 89 15.08 -0.66 2.78
C ALA A 89 16.12 -1.64 2.27
N LEU A 90 17.34 -1.18 2.00
CA LEU A 90 18.43 -2.06 1.61
C LEU A 90 18.70 -3.13 2.67
N ALA A 91 18.75 -2.74 3.94
CA ALA A 91 18.96 -3.66 5.04
C ALA A 91 17.81 -4.66 5.18
N LEU A 92 16.58 -4.18 5.12
CA LEU A 92 15.36 -5.01 5.28
C LEU A 92 15.25 -6.02 4.14
N ALA A 93 15.46 -5.58 2.90
CA ALA A 93 15.43 -6.44 1.73
C ALA A 93 16.49 -7.54 1.81
N SER A 94 17.70 -7.19 2.25
CA SER A 94 18.80 -8.14 2.41
C SER A 94 18.51 -9.18 3.48
N GLN A 95 17.87 -8.77 4.56
CA GLN A 95 17.57 -9.65 5.70
C GLN A 95 16.44 -10.64 5.37
N HIS A 96 15.43 -10.20 4.63
CA HIS A 96 14.20 -10.98 4.43
C HIS A 96 13.99 -11.46 3.00
N GLY A 97 14.88 -11.11 2.07
CA GLY A 97 14.72 -11.49 0.67
C GLY A 97 13.57 -10.78 -0.03
N LEU A 98 13.36 -9.51 0.28
CA LEU A 98 12.25 -8.73 -0.29
C LEU A 98 12.67 -8.05 -1.59
N GLY A 99 11.70 -7.82 -2.48
CA GLY A 99 11.87 -6.92 -3.60
C GLY A 99 12.03 -5.48 -3.12
N ALA A 100 12.61 -4.64 -3.99
CA ALA A 100 12.95 -3.26 -3.64
C ALA A 100 11.73 -2.44 -3.19
N LEU A 101 10.63 -2.51 -3.94
CA LEU A 101 9.44 -1.73 -3.61
C LEU A 101 8.77 -2.22 -2.34
N ASP A 102 8.68 -3.54 -2.13
CA ASP A 102 8.14 -4.08 -0.88
C ASP A 102 8.92 -3.57 0.33
N ALA A 103 10.24 -3.59 0.25
CA ALA A 103 11.10 -3.10 1.33
C ALA A 103 10.89 -1.60 1.57
N LEU A 104 10.80 -0.81 0.51
CA LEU A 104 10.56 0.64 0.62
C LEU A 104 9.21 0.94 1.26
N HIS A 105 8.17 0.22 0.87
CA HIS A 105 6.82 0.41 1.42
C HIS A 105 6.76 0.05 2.90
N ILE A 106 7.36 -1.06 3.28
CA ILE A 106 7.40 -1.48 4.70
C ILE A 106 8.17 -0.46 5.54
N CYS A 107 9.31 0.02 5.04
CA CYS A 107 10.08 1.05 5.75
C CYS A 107 9.29 2.34 5.89
N ALA A 108 8.52 2.73 4.88
CA ALA A 108 7.65 3.91 4.95
C ALA A 108 6.58 3.74 6.03
N ALA A 109 5.91 2.60 6.06
CA ALA A 109 4.91 2.30 7.08
C ALA A 109 5.51 2.35 8.49
N ASP A 110 6.67 1.73 8.67
CA ASP A 110 7.37 1.69 9.94
C ASP A 110 7.72 3.10 10.43
N ARG A 111 8.31 3.93 9.58
CA ARG A 111 8.69 5.31 9.94
C ARG A 111 7.49 6.18 10.31
N LEU A 112 6.35 5.94 9.68
CA LEU A 112 5.12 6.68 9.95
C LEU A 112 4.29 6.09 11.08
N GLY A 113 4.72 4.95 11.65
CA GLY A 113 3.96 4.25 12.68
C GLY A 113 2.64 3.70 12.16
N ALA A 114 2.59 3.31 10.90
CA ALA A 114 1.37 2.89 10.22
C ALA A 114 1.25 1.36 10.13
N GLU A 115 0.02 0.88 10.12
CA GLU A 115 -0.26 -0.50 9.72
C GLU A 115 -0.05 -0.65 8.23
N PHE A 116 0.76 -1.64 7.83
CA PHE A 116 0.95 -1.99 6.42
C PHE A 116 -0.10 -3.04 6.05
N VAL A 117 -0.89 -2.77 5.02
CA VAL A 117 -1.94 -3.70 4.56
C VAL A 117 -1.63 -4.14 3.15
N SER A 118 -1.59 -5.45 2.93
CA SER A 118 -1.25 -6.05 1.64
C SER A 118 -2.34 -7.03 1.19
N ALA A 119 -2.42 -7.27 -0.12
CA ALA A 119 -3.26 -8.32 -0.70
C ALA A 119 -2.46 -9.57 -1.07
N GLU A 120 -1.18 -9.62 -0.71
CA GLU A 120 -0.34 -10.79 -0.95
C GLU A 120 -0.75 -11.96 -0.06
N LYS A 121 -0.45 -13.19 -0.51
CA LYS A 121 -0.71 -14.41 0.29
C LYS A 121 0.02 -14.35 1.63
N PRO A 122 -0.59 -14.86 2.71
CA PRO A 122 0.03 -14.83 4.04
C PRO A 122 1.37 -15.54 4.16
N THR A 123 1.73 -16.39 3.18
CA THR A 123 3.01 -17.11 3.14
C THR A 123 4.18 -16.27 2.63
N LYS A 124 3.91 -15.07 2.09
CA LYS A 124 4.96 -14.22 1.52
C LYS A 124 5.91 -13.66 2.60
N PRO A 125 7.18 -13.42 2.26
CA PRO A 125 8.17 -12.94 3.24
C PRO A 125 7.84 -11.61 3.90
N ILE A 126 7.05 -10.75 3.26
CA ILE A 126 6.68 -9.43 3.80
C ILE A 126 6.05 -9.52 5.19
N TYR A 127 5.31 -10.61 5.46
CA TYR A 127 4.59 -10.76 6.75
C TYR A 127 5.53 -11.08 7.92
N ARG A 128 6.77 -11.44 7.64
CA ARG A 128 7.80 -11.65 8.66
C ARG A 128 8.72 -10.44 8.84
N ALA A 129 8.64 -9.48 7.93
CA ALA A 129 9.53 -8.32 7.91
C ALA A 129 9.04 -7.16 8.76
N TYR A 130 7.76 -7.17 9.15
CA TYR A 130 7.16 -6.07 9.91
C TYR A 130 6.03 -6.64 10.77
N SER A 131 5.98 -6.23 12.04
CA SER A 131 5.00 -6.77 12.97
C SER A 131 3.60 -6.19 12.79
N ASN A 132 3.51 -4.92 12.41
CA ASN A 132 2.22 -4.23 12.24
C ASN A 132 1.72 -4.35 10.80
N ILE A 133 1.48 -5.59 10.36
CA ILE A 133 1.08 -5.91 9.00
C ILE A 133 -0.15 -6.81 9.00
N SER A 134 -1.06 -6.58 8.06
CA SER A 134 -2.25 -7.40 7.86
C SER A 134 -2.51 -7.65 6.39
N SER A 135 -3.34 -8.65 6.10
CA SER A 135 -3.65 -9.08 4.74
C SER A 135 -5.14 -8.99 4.46
N ILE A 136 -5.47 -8.56 3.23
CA ILE A 136 -6.82 -8.67 2.69
C ILE A 136 -6.98 -9.85 1.70
N TYR A 137 -5.97 -10.72 1.60
CA TYR A 137 -5.96 -11.87 0.67
C TYR A 137 -7.15 -12.82 0.91
#